data_2d466d0149c02b9b9dc1e8e67c93fd29
#
_entry.id   2d466d0149c02b9b9dc1e8e67c93fd29
#
_cell.length_a   1.000
_cell.length_b   1.000
_cell.length_c   1.000
_cell.angle_alpha   90.00
_cell.angle_beta   90.00
_cell.angle_gamma   90.00
#
_symmetry.space_group_name_H-M   'P 1'
#
loop_
_entity.id
_entity.type
_entity.pdbx_description
1 polymer ?
#
loop_
_entity_poly.entity_id
_entity_poly.type
_entity_poly.pdbx_seq_one_letter_code
_entity_poly.pdbx_strand_id
1 'polypeptide(L)'
;MKKIFLILTVIFIAAVACETTPKKTPPEQSVGLKLPNGVSVRETPRGSVLNLSSGREVKFRFDRTIEIGSYEDAYNLVYQIINDNPSIRIMVEGNSSKEGRAQYNYNLSQRRADKSYNYLIKLGAQNSKLLKNAFGEALPEYPELENNRRSEFIIIMNEDDLKKYNDFAKTIDVNKEME
;
A
#
# COMPACT_ATOMS: atom_id res chain seq x y z
N MET A 1 84.67 4.06 22.75
CA MET A 1 83.31 4.47 23.19
C MET A 1 82.42 4.51 21.94
N LYS A 2 81.65 3.45 21.71
CA LYS A 2 80.72 3.35 20.53
C LYS A 2 79.33 3.70 21.03
N LYS A 3 78.74 4.80 20.47
CA LYS A 3 77.40 5.22 20.76
C LYS A 3 76.44 4.42 19.84
N ILE A 4 75.59 3.63 20.45
CA ILE A 4 74.51 2.90 19.75
C ILE A 4 73.33 3.84 19.65
N PHE A 5 72.94 4.19 18.42
CA PHE A 5 71.71 4.92 18.11
C PHE A 5 70.55 3.92 17.96
N LEU A 6 69.63 3.98 18.90
CA LEU A 6 68.36 3.18 18.81
C LEU A 6 67.34 3.94 17.99
N ILE A 7 67.04 3.45 16.79
CA ILE A 7 66.02 4.00 15.95
C ILE A 7 64.71 3.35 16.38
N LEU A 8 63.79 4.17 16.94
CA LEU A 8 62.44 3.76 17.31
C LEU A 8 61.53 3.94 16.11
N THR A 9 61.18 2.83 15.42
CA THR A 9 60.21 2.82 14.33
C THR A 9 58.83 2.80 14.91
N VAL A 10 58.12 3.92 14.80
CA VAL A 10 56.67 4.02 15.12
C VAL A 10 55.89 3.47 13.96
N ILE A 11 55.26 2.32 14.13
CA ILE A 11 54.33 1.74 13.16
C ILE A 11 52.97 2.39 13.38
N PHE A 12 52.57 3.24 12.45
CA PHE A 12 51.20 3.80 12.40
C PHE A 12 50.27 2.74 11.81
N ILE A 13 49.47 2.08 12.65
CA ILE A 13 48.40 1.20 12.21
C ILE A 13 47.20 2.10 11.87
N ALA A 14 47.00 2.36 10.60
CA ALA A 14 45.76 3.00 10.12
C ALA A 14 44.61 1.99 10.27
N ALA A 15 43.74 2.20 11.25
CA ALA A 15 42.49 1.47 11.35
C ALA A 15 41.54 1.96 10.22
N VAL A 16 41.40 1.14 9.18
CA VAL A 16 40.36 1.33 8.16
C VAL A 16 39.02 1.02 8.83
N ALA A 17 38.29 2.06 9.22
CA ALA A 17 36.90 1.93 9.62
C ALA A 17 36.10 1.54 8.37
N CYS A 18 35.76 0.28 8.27
CA CYS A 18 34.82 -0.20 7.28
C CYS A 18 33.40 0.32 7.69
N GLU A 19 32.97 1.44 7.11
CA GLU A 19 31.59 1.88 7.23
C GLU A 19 30.69 0.84 6.57
N THR A 20 30.11 -0.05 7.37
CA THR A 20 29.04 -0.91 6.94
C THR A 20 27.79 -0.05 6.76
N THR A 21 27.53 0.37 5.51
CA THR A 21 26.22 0.89 5.15
C THR A 21 25.15 -0.12 5.57
N PRO A 22 24.07 0.31 6.25
CA PRO A 22 23.01 -0.61 6.64
C PRO A 22 22.43 -1.21 5.38
N LYS A 23 22.64 -2.50 5.18
CA LYS A 23 22.03 -3.30 4.11
C LYS A 23 20.54 -3.19 4.32
N LYS A 24 19.85 -2.47 3.41
CA LYS A 24 18.39 -2.34 3.40
C LYS A 24 17.81 -3.75 3.34
N THR A 25 17.39 -4.27 4.49
CA THR A 25 16.73 -5.56 4.61
C THR A 25 15.53 -5.54 3.67
N PRO A 26 15.34 -6.51 2.77
CA PRO A 26 14.10 -6.63 2.03
C PRO A 26 12.95 -6.67 3.05
N PRO A 27 11.77 -6.08 2.76
CA PRO A 27 10.66 -6.11 3.68
C PRO A 27 10.38 -7.56 4.06
N GLU A 28 10.37 -7.82 5.35
CA GLU A 28 10.09 -9.11 5.95
C GLU A 28 8.75 -9.61 5.37
N GLN A 29 8.81 -10.66 4.56
CA GLN A 29 7.61 -11.29 4.02
C GLN A 29 6.73 -11.67 5.19
N SER A 30 5.50 -11.18 5.21
CA SER A 30 4.48 -11.48 6.20
C SER A 30 4.38 -13.00 6.36
N VAL A 31 5.00 -13.52 7.42
CA VAL A 31 5.09 -14.96 7.70
C VAL A 31 3.66 -15.48 7.89
N GLY A 32 3.18 -16.22 6.90
CA GLY A 32 1.90 -16.90 6.96
C GLY A 32 0.81 -16.47 5.98
N LEU A 33 0.96 -15.35 5.25
CA LEU A 33 -0.04 -14.91 4.28
C LEU A 33 0.04 -15.74 2.99
N LYS A 34 -1.07 -16.39 2.62
CA LYS A 34 -1.19 -17.15 1.37
C LYS A 34 -1.62 -16.22 0.24
N LEU A 35 -0.72 -16.00 -0.72
CA LEU A 35 -0.99 -15.18 -1.89
C LEU A 35 -1.00 -16.00 -3.17
N PRO A 36 -1.95 -15.78 -4.08
CA PRO A 36 -1.95 -16.37 -5.41
C PRO A 36 -0.72 -15.96 -6.24
N ASN A 37 -0.39 -16.76 -7.25
CA ASN A 37 0.70 -16.45 -8.16
C ASN A 37 0.50 -15.09 -8.84
N GLY A 38 1.57 -14.27 -8.84
CA GLY A 38 1.58 -12.94 -9.44
C GLY A 38 0.98 -11.85 -8.55
N VAL A 39 0.55 -12.17 -7.33
CA VAL A 39 0.17 -11.19 -6.31
C VAL A 39 1.34 -10.98 -5.35
N SER A 40 1.60 -9.75 -5.00
CA SER A 40 2.59 -9.36 -3.99
C SER A 40 2.01 -8.31 -3.04
N VAL A 41 2.76 -7.99 -2.01
CA VAL A 41 2.41 -6.95 -1.05
C VAL A 41 3.37 -5.79 -1.20
N ARG A 42 2.85 -4.58 -1.21
CA ARG A 42 3.61 -3.33 -1.18
C ARG A 42 3.42 -2.67 0.19
N GLU A 43 4.51 -2.53 0.94
CA GLU A 43 4.46 -1.83 2.21
C GLU A 43 4.37 -0.31 2.02
N THR A 44 3.45 0.30 2.76
CA THR A 44 3.19 1.74 2.74
C THR A 44 3.02 2.29 4.15
N PRO A 45 3.06 3.62 4.35
CA PRO A 45 2.76 4.20 5.65
C PRO A 45 1.40 3.80 6.23
N ARG A 46 0.40 3.52 5.38
CA ARG A 46 -0.95 3.09 5.80
C ARG A 46 -1.09 1.57 6.00
N GLY A 47 -0.08 0.79 5.64
CA GLY A 47 -0.09 -0.67 5.77
C GLY A 47 0.27 -1.38 4.48
N SER A 48 -0.01 -2.67 4.47
CA SER A 48 0.34 -3.63 3.43
C SER A 48 -0.71 -3.61 2.32
N VAL A 49 -0.40 -3.00 1.18
CA VAL A 49 -1.29 -2.87 0.01
C VAL A 49 -1.09 -4.05 -0.93
N LEU A 50 -2.17 -4.70 -1.36
CA LEU A 50 -2.12 -5.75 -2.39
C LEU A 50 -1.71 -5.16 -3.73
N ASN A 51 -0.66 -5.73 -4.30
CA ASN A 51 -0.24 -5.48 -5.68
C ASN A 51 -0.69 -6.67 -6.54
N LEU A 52 -1.74 -6.46 -7.32
CA LEU A 52 -2.43 -7.51 -8.09
C LEU A 52 -1.80 -7.79 -9.45
N SER A 53 -0.56 -7.37 -9.70
CA SER A 53 0.13 -7.42 -10.99
C SER A 53 -0.47 -6.53 -12.11
N SER A 54 0.36 -6.19 -13.09
CA SER A 54 -0.03 -5.31 -14.19
C SER A 54 -1.25 -5.83 -14.96
N GLY A 55 -2.23 -4.96 -15.15
CA GLY A 55 -3.46 -5.25 -15.88
C GLY A 55 -4.60 -5.88 -15.06
N ARG A 56 -4.38 -6.19 -13.76
CA ARG A 56 -5.40 -6.71 -12.85
C ARG A 56 -5.73 -5.74 -11.73
N GLU A 57 -5.64 -4.45 -12.00
CA GLU A 57 -5.99 -3.40 -11.05
C GLU A 57 -7.45 -3.01 -11.22
N VAL A 58 -8.07 -2.56 -10.13
CA VAL A 58 -9.41 -2.00 -10.20
C VAL A 58 -9.30 -0.51 -10.50
N LYS A 59 -9.41 -0.18 -11.77
CA LYS A 59 -9.41 1.20 -12.30
C LYS A 59 -10.78 1.61 -12.78
N PHE A 60 -11.03 2.92 -12.81
CA PHE A 60 -12.31 3.49 -13.21
C PHE A 60 -12.17 4.50 -14.35
N ARG A 61 -13.21 4.57 -15.18
CA ARG A 61 -13.35 5.65 -16.17
C ARG A 61 -13.37 7.02 -15.49
N PHE A 62 -12.95 8.01 -16.25
CA PHE A 62 -13.06 9.41 -15.82
C PHE A 62 -14.50 9.72 -15.42
N ASP A 63 -14.66 10.39 -14.27
CA ASP A 63 -15.94 10.82 -13.74
C ASP A 63 -17.02 9.72 -13.61
N ARG A 64 -16.62 8.46 -13.44
CA ARG A 64 -17.54 7.32 -13.34
C ARG A 64 -17.08 6.31 -12.27
N THR A 65 -18.04 5.46 -11.91
CA THR A 65 -17.81 4.21 -11.14
C THR A 65 -17.84 2.98 -12.04
N ILE A 66 -17.54 3.17 -13.33
CA ILE A 66 -17.45 2.07 -14.31
C ILE A 66 -16.01 1.63 -14.36
N GLU A 67 -15.79 0.38 -13.99
CA GLU A 67 -14.48 -0.26 -14.02
C GLU A 67 -14.00 -0.46 -15.46
N ILE A 68 -12.67 -0.53 -15.63
CA ILE A 68 -12.00 -0.78 -16.90
C ILE A 68 -10.94 -1.87 -16.73
N GLY A 69 -10.58 -2.53 -17.84
CA GLY A 69 -9.59 -3.60 -17.84
C GLY A 69 -10.10 -4.90 -17.21
N SER A 70 -9.19 -5.71 -16.72
CA SER A 70 -9.49 -7.03 -16.12
C SER A 70 -9.86 -6.91 -14.63
N TYR A 71 -10.77 -6.01 -14.29
CA TYR A 71 -11.20 -5.76 -12.89
C TYR A 71 -11.84 -7.00 -12.26
N GLU A 72 -12.50 -7.85 -13.03
CA GLU A 72 -13.11 -9.09 -12.55
C GLU A 72 -12.06 -10.06 -12.01
N ASP A 73 -10.94 -10.20 -12.71
CA ASP A 73 -9.79 -10.99 -12.23
C ASP A 73 -9.21 -10.40 -10.94
N ALA A 74 -9.13 -9.07 -10.84
CA ALA A 74 -8.67 -8.39 -9.63
C ALA A 74 -9.56 -8.73 -8.43
N TYR A 75 -10.88 -8.62 -8.57
CA TYR A 75 -11.81 -8.96 -7.50
C TYR A 75 -11.77 -10.46 -7.14
N ASN A 76 -11.68 -11.34 -8.12
CA ASN A 76 -11.54 -12.78 -7.87
C ASN A 76 -10.27 -13.11 -7.08
N LEU A 77 -9.13 -12.46 -7.39
CA LEU A 77 -7.89 -12.63 -6.62
C LEU A 77 -8.05 -12.13 -5.19
N VAL A 78 -8.64 -10.95 -4.97
CA VAL A 78 -8.88 -10.43 -3.62
C VAL A 78 -9.80 -11.35 -2.84
N TYR A 79 -10.87 -11.86 -3.46
CA TYR A 79 -11.79 -12.82 -2.84
C TYR A 79 -11.08 -14.13 -2.47
N GLN A 80 -10.23 -14.66 -3.37
CA GLN A 80 -9.40 -15.83 -3.09
C GLN A 80 -8.49 -15.59 -1.88
N ILE A 81 -7.82 -14.43 -1.82
CA ILE A 81 -6.95 -14.07 -0.70
C ILE A 81 -7.72 -14.06 0.64
N ILE A 82 -8.94 -13.52 0.65
CA ILE A 82 -9.80 -13.50 1.83
C ILE A 82 -10.13 -14.95 2.29
N ASN A 83 -10.45 -15.84 1.36
CA ASN A 83 -10.81 -17.22 1.66
C ASN A 83 -9.61 -18.06 2.13
N ASP A 84 -8.44 -17.86 1.50
CA ASP A 84 -7.22 -18.59 1.83
C ASP A 84 -6.58 -18.12 3.15
N ASN A 85 -7.01 -16.96 3.65
CA ASN A 85 -6.50 -16.32 4.87
C ASN A 85 -7.66 -15.90 5.81
N PRO A 86 -8.31 -16.83 6.50
CA PRO A 86 -9.53 -16.54 7.26
C PRO A 86 -9.35 -15.58 8.44
N SER A 87 -8.12 -15.30 8.87
CA SER A 87 -7.83 -14.36 9.96
C SER A 87 -7.76 -12.90 9.51
N ILE A 88 -7.56 -12.61 8.21
CA ILE A 88 -7.41 -11.23 7.73
C ILE A 88 -8.75 -10.55 7.47
N ARG A 89 -8.70 -9.22 7.43
CA ARG A 89 -9.70 -8.34 6.84
C ARG A 89 -9.06 -7.55 5.69
N ILE A 90 -9.87 -7.07 4.78
CA ILE A 90 -9.42 -6.21 3.69
C ILE A 90 -10.06 -4.82 3.85
N MET A 91 -9.25 -3.78 3.90
CA MET A 91 -9.70 -2.40 3.74
C MET A 91 -9.79 -2.08 2.25
N VAL A 92 -10.99 -1.81 1.77
CA VAL A 92 -11.28 -1.38 0.40
C VAL A 92 -11.18 0.14 0.34
N GLU A 93 -10.23 0.65 -0.40
CA GLU A 93 -9.91 2.07 -0.50
C GLU A 93 -10.30 2.62 -1.87
N GLY A 94 -11.12 3.65 -1.89
CA GLY A 94 -11.49 4.35 -3.12
C GLY A 94 -10.69 5.63 -3.30
N ASN A 95 -10.23 5.89 -4.54
CA ASN A 95 -9.45 7.06 -4.89
C ASN A 95 -9.98 7.70 -6.18
N SER A 96 -9.73 9.00 -6.34
CA SER A 96 -10.00 9.75 -7.56
C SER A 96 -8.76 10.50 -8.04
N SER A 97 -8.79 10.97 -9.27
CA SER A 97 -7.84 11.93 -9.79
C SER A 97 -8.26 13.36 -9.38
N LYS A 98 -7.30 14.29 -9.42
CA LYS A 98 -7.48 15.69 -8.96
C LYS A 98 -8.28 16.58 -9.92
N GLU A 99 -8.88 16.03 -10.96
CA GLU A 99 -9.69 16.80 -11.89
C GLU A 99 -11.06 17.09 -11.30
N GLY A 100 -11.41 18.36 -11.22
CA GLY A 100 -12.69 18.81 -10.69
C GLY A 100 -12.60 19.36 -9.27
N ARG A 101 -13.72 19.33 -8.54
CA ARG A 101 -13.81 19.85 -7.18
C ARG A 101 -13.50 18.74 -6.16
N ALA A 102 -12.70 19.03 -5.14
CA ALA A 102 -12.29 18.07 -4.11
C ALA A 102 -13.48 17.37 -3.43
N GLN A 103 -14.53 18.12 -3.05
CA GLN A 103 -15.76 17.53 -2.48
C GLN A 103 -16.42 16.53 -3.43
N TYR A 104 -16.48 16.84 -4.72
CA TYR A 104 -17.02 15.92 -5.72
C TYR A 104 -16.15 14.66 -5.85
N ASN A 105 -14.83 14.83 -5.88
CA ASN A 105 -13.86 13.76 -5.97
C ASN A 105 -13.89 12.85 -4.73
N TYR A 106 -14.08 13.43 -3.54
CA TYR A 106 -14.30 12.65 -2.33
C TYR A 106 -15.57 11.78 -2.44
N ASN A 107 -16.70 12.36 -2.83
CA ASN A 107 -17.95 11.61 -3.00
C ASN A 107 -17.83 10.54 -4.12
N LEU A 108 -17.07 10.83 -5.18
CA LEU A 108 -16.80 9.85 -6.25
C LEU A 108 -15.95 8.69 -5.74
N SER A 109 -14.92 8.98 -4.93
CA SER A 109 -14.06 7.95 -4.33
C SER A 109 -14.83 7.05 -3.36
N GLN A 110 -15.76 7.60 -2.56
CA GLN A 110 -16.67 6.81 -1.73
C GLN A 110 -17.49 5.84 -2.57
N ARG A 111 -18.12 6.32 -3.65
CA ARG A 111 -18.89 5.45 -4.55
C ARG A 111 -18.05 4.37 -5.21
N ARG A 112 -16.74 4.61 -5.46
CA ARG A 112 -15.80 3.61 -5.98
C ARG A 112 -15.48 2.56 -4.92
N ALA A 113 -15.21 2.99 -3.68
CA ALA A 113 -15.04 2.07 -2.55
C ALA A 113 -16.28 1.19 -2.35
N ASP A 114 -17.47 1.79 -2.35
CA ASP A 114 -18.74 1.07 -2.24
C ASP A 114 -18.93 0.06 -3.38
N LYS A 115 -18.60 0.43 -4.60
CA LYS A 115 -18.69 -0.45 -5.77
C LYS A 115 -17.79 -1.68 -5.59
N SER A 116 -16.53 -1.47 -5.23
CA SER A 116 -15.56 -2.56 -5.01
C SER A 116 -15.95 -3.43 -3.82
N TYR A 117 -16.37 -2.83 -2.72
CA TYR A 117 -16.89 -3.54 -1.55
C TYR A 117 -18.07 -4.44 -1.91
N ASN A 118 -19.09 -3.88 -2.59
CA ASN A 118 -20.29 -4.62 -2.98
C ASN A 118 -19.98 -5.73 -3.99
N TYR A 119 -18.98 -5.56 -4.85
CA TYR A 119 -18.55 -6.61 -5.76
C TYR A 119 -17.96 -7.81 -5.00
N LEU A 120 -17.11 -7.56 -3.99
CA LEU A 120 -16.59 -8.63 -3.14
C LEU A 120 -17.68 -9.34 -2.34
N ILE A 121 -18.68 -8.60 -1.82
CA ILE A 121 -19.86 -9.20 -1.19
C ILE A 121 -20.62 -10.09 -2.18
N LYS A 122 -20.81 -9.64 -3.43
CA LYS A 122 -21.48 -10.45 -4.47
C LYS A 122 -20.71 -11.74 -4.79
N LEU A 123 -19.38 -11.73 -4.68
CA LEU A 123 -18.55 -12.94 -4.81
C LEU A 123 -18.67 -13.88 -3.60
N GLY A 124 -19.25 -13.44 -2.49
CA GLY A 124 -19.44 -14.24 -1.27
C GLY A 124 -18.57 -13.84 -0.08
N ALA A 125 -17.82 -12.73 -0.17
CA ALA A 125 -17.07 -12.26 0.98
C ALA A 125 -18.02 -11.84 2.13
N GLN A 126 -17.68 -12.22 3.36
CA GLN A 126 -18.46 -11.82 4.53
C GLN A 126 -18.22 -10.34 4.88
N ASN A 127 -19.28 -9.62 5.29
CA ASN A 127 -19.17 -8.22 5.73
C ASN A 127 -18.12 -8.02 6.84
N SER A 128 -17.98 -8.98 7.75
CA SER A 128 -16.99 -8.94 8.83
C SER A 128 -15.54 -8.96 8.34
N LYS A 129 -15.31 -9.35 7.09
CA LYS A 129 -13.99 -9.42 6.44
C LYS A 129 -13.64 -8.17 5.65
N LEU A 130 -14.57 -7.27 5.48
CA LEU A 130 -14.39 -6.08 4.65
C LEU A 130 -14.58 -4.80 5.46
N LEU A 131 -13.67 -3.88 5.24
CA LEU A 131 -13.73 -2.50 5.69
C LEU A 131 -13.69 -1.60 4.46
N LYS A 132 -14.08 -0.34 4.56
CA LYS A 132 -14.00 0.61 3.45
C LYS A 132 -13.64 2.01 3.89
N ASN A 133 -12.90 2.71 3.04
CA ASN A 133 -12.55 4.12 3.20
C ASN A 133 -12.39 4.79 1.83
N ALA A 134 -12.28 6.11 1.82
CA ALA A 134 -12.09 6.90 0.62
C ALA A 134 -11.30 8.18 0.92
N PHE A 135 -10.43 8.58 -0.01
CA PHE A 135 -9.56 9.74 0.17
C PHE A 135 -9.78 10.84 -0.90
N GLY A 136 -10.74 10.65 -1.81
CA GLY A 136 -10.90 11.60 -2.91
C GLY A 136 -9.62 11.67 -3.75
N GLU A 137 -9.12 12.87 -3.96
CA GLU A 137 -7.88 13.17 -4.65
C GLU A 137 -6.68 13.36 -3.69
N ALA A 138 -6.92 13.30 -2.38
CA ALA A 138 -5.91 13.62 -1.36
C ALA A 138 -4.78 12.57 -1.23
N LEU A 139 -4.88 11.42 -1.93
CA LEU A 139 -3.86 10.37 -1.94
C LEU A 139 -3.38 10.07 -3.38
N PRO A 140 -2.70 11.01 -4.06
CA PRO A 140 -2.14 10.75 -5.38
C PRO A 140 -0.87 9.88 -5.24
N GLU A 141 -0.89 8.67 -5.81
CA GLU A 141 0.26 7.76 -5.80
C GLU A 141 0.96 7.68 -7.15
N TYR A 142 0.30 8.16 -8.20
CA TYR A 142 0.79 8.07 -9.57
C TYR A 142 0.83 9.44 -10.23
N PRO A 143 1.86 9.72 -11.04
CA PRO A 143 1.93 10.96 -11.81
C PRO A 143 0.82 11.06 -12.86
N GLU A 144 0.41 9.94 -13.44
CA GLU A 144 -0.68 9.88 -14.41
C GLU A 144 -2.04 9.91 -13.69
N LEU A 145 -2.87 10.88 -14.05
CA LEU A 145 -4.18 11.09 -13.43
C LEU A 145 -5.10 9.86 -13.50
N GLU A 146 -5.04 9.13 -14.61
CA GLU A 146 -5.84 7.93 -14.83
C GLU A 146 -5.53 6.79 -13.84
N ASN A 147 -4.27 6.68 -13.40
CA ASN A 147 -3.86 5.67 -12.44
C ASN A 147 -4.33 5.99 -11.01
N ASN A 148 -4.70 7.25 -10.74
CA ASN A 148 -5.31 7.64 -9.47
C ASN A 148 -6.81 7.36 -9.40
N ARG A 149 -7.48 7.04 -10.51
CA ARG A 149 -8.90 6.61 -10.56
C ARG A 149 -9.00 5.11 -10.26
N ARG A 150 -8.78 4.72 -9.00
CA ARG A 150 -8.59 3.33 -8.61
C ARG A 150 -9.27 2.96 -7.31
N SER A 151 -9.46 1.65 -7.08
CA SER A 151 -9.59 1.07 -5.75
C SER A 151 -8.35 0.27 -5.39
N GLU A 152 -7.93 0.35 -4.13
CA GLU A 152 -6.86 -0.44 -3.56
C GLU A 152 -7.37 -1.30 -2.41
N PHE A 153 -6.61 -2.34 -2.09
CA PHE A 153 -6.96 -3.33 -1.08
C PHE A 153 -5.81 -3.46 -0.08
N ILE A 154 -6.06 -3.03 1.16
CA ILE A 154 -5.07 -3.06 2.22
C ILE A 154 -5.37 -4.24 3.14
N ILE A 155 -4.34 -5.05 3.42
CA ILE A 155 -4.44 -6.19 4.31
C ILE A 155 -4.43 -5.71 5.75
N ILE A 156 -5.39 -6.17 6.54
CA ILE A 156 -5.50 -5.93 7.98
C ILE A 156 -5.45 -7.30 8.67
N MET A 157 -4.29 -7.66 9.19
CA MET A 157 -4.08 -8.96 9.86
C MET A 157 -4.53 -8.94 11.32
N ASN A 158 -4.44 -7.76 11.96
CA ASN A 158 -4.72 -7.58 13.39
C ASN A 158 -5.18 -6.15 13.69
N GLU A 159 -5.43 -5.84 14.96
CA GLU A 159 -5.87 -4.50 15.38
C GLU A 159 -4.76 -3.44 15.31
N ASP A 160 -3.49 -3.84 15.37
CA ASP A 160 -2.35 -2.90 15.19
C ASP A 160 -2.27 -2.41 13.75
N ASP A 161 -2.52 -3.30 12.77
CA ASP A 161 -2.62 -2.91 11.35
C ASP A 161 -3.79 -1.95 11.13
N LEU A 162 -4.94 -2.23 11.73
CA LEU A 162 -6.09 -1.34 11.64
C LEU A 162 -5.80 0.01 12.30
N LYS A 163 -5.14 0.01 13.45
CA LYS A 163 -4.71 1.23 14.11
C LYS A 163 -3.74 2.03 13.25
N LYS A 164 -2.73 1.38 12.69
CA LYS A 164 -1.76 1.99 11.75
C LYS A 164 -2.47 2.66 10.58
N TYR A 165 -3.42 1.94 9.97
CA TYR A 165 -4.23 2.47 8.87
C TYR A 165 -5.04 3.70 9.30
N ASN A 166 -5.76 3.60 10.42
CA ASN A 166 -6.60 4.69 10.92
C ASN A 166 -5.79 5.93 11.33
N ASP A 167 -4.61 5.72 11.93
CA ASP A 167 -3.73 6.83 12.30
C ASP A 167 -3.18 7.52 11.05
N PHE A 168 -2.80 6.76 10.02
CA PHE A 168 -2.45 7.34 8.72
C PHE A 168 -3.63 8.10 8.11
N ALA A 169 -4.83 7.51 8.08
CA ALA A 169 -6.02 8.14 7.49
C ALA A 169 -6.35 9.49 8.11
N LYS A 170 -6.12 9.66 9.43
CA LYS A 170 -6.28 10.95 10.12
C LYS A 170 -5.28 12.02 9.68
N THR A 171 -4.13 11.64 9.12
CA THR A 171 -3.14 12.59 8.59
C THR A 171 -3.52 13.13 7.22
N ILE A 172 -4.44 12.45 6.53
CA ILE A 172 -4.93 12.87 5.21
C ILE A 172 -6.11 13.82 5.42
N ASP A 173 -5.86 15.09 5.24
CA ASP A 173 -6.91 16.11 5.32
C ASP A 173 -7.69 16.16 4.01
N VAL A 174 -8.72 15.33 3.93
CA VAL A 174 -9.64 15.32 2.79
C VAL A 174 -10.45 16.62 2.67
N ASN A 175 -10.50 17.44 3.73
CA ASN A 175 -11.26 18.69 3.75
C ASN A 175 -10.42 19.89 3.31
N LYS A 176 -9.09 19.83 3.43
CA LYS A 176 -8.18 20.93 3.09
C LYS A 176 -8.32 21.40 1.64
N GLU A 177 -8.72 20.51 0.76
CA GLU A 177 -8.93 20.80 -0.66
C GLU A 177 -10.41 21.12 -0.99
N MET A 178 -11.29 21.12 0.03
CA MET A 178 -12.72 21.43 -0.12
C MET A 178 -13.04 22.92 0.12
N GLU A 179 -12.08 23.71 0.62
CA GLU A 179 -12.16 25.16 0.79
C GLU A 179 -11.72 25.90 -0.49
#